data_b97e03d8126eca08269edcb2efb41218
#
_entry.id   b97e03d8126eca08269edcb2efb41218
#
_cell.length_a   1.000
_cell.length_b   1.000
_cell.length_c   1.000
_cell.angle_alpha   90.00
_cell.angle_beta   90.00
_cell.angle_gamma   90.00
#
_symmetry.space_group_name_H-M   'P 1'
#
loop_
_entity.id
_entity.type
_entity.pdbx_description
1 polymer ?
#
loop_
_entity_poly.entity_id
_entity_poly.type
_entity_poly.pdbx_seq_one_letter_code
_entity_poly.pdbx_strand_id
1 'polypeptide(L)'
;YIFVAKFQWGVSGVAWATFIAQGVSAVLALVTLLGRLQKFAGKEKQPWFDKKLFAQIMAIAIPSILQQSVLSVGNLFVQGIVNQFGSAVVAGYSGAIKLNTFAINIFMTLGSCLSSYTAQNIGAGKKERIPLGFRTGLKLSELTALPFVILYFIFSRQMMEIGRAHV
;
A
#
# COMPACT_ATOMS: atom_id res chain seq x y z
N TYR A 1 -10.41 11.23 -16.12
CA TYR A 1 -10.52 11.68 -17.51
C TYR A 1 -11.58 12.78 -17.68
N ILE A 2 -12.81 12.59 -17.17
CA ILE A 2 -13.94 13.53 -17.34
C ILE A 2 -13.62 14.92 -16.81
N PHE A 3 -13.13 15.03 -15.57
CA PHE A 3 -12.82 16.33 -14.94
C PHE A 3 -11.64 17.05 -15.59
N VAL A 4 -10.66 16.31 -16.13
CA VAL A 4 -9.47 16.88 -16.74
C VAL A 4 -9.70 17.19 -18.22
N ALA A 5 -10.23 16.22 -18.98
CA ALA A 5 -10.35 16.34 -20.43
C ALA A 5 -11.63 17.07 -20.89
N LYS A 6 -12.79 16.81 -20.22
CA LYS A 6 -14.05 17.48 -20.59
C LYS A 6 -14.27 18.81 -19.87
N PHE A 7 -14.02 18.87 -18.57
CA PHE A 7 -14.24 20.09 -17.80
C PHE A 7 -13.01 20.99 -17.72
N GLN A 8 -11.86 20.54 -18.23
CA GLN A 8 -10.60 21.30 -18.28
C GLN A 8 -10.16 21.89 -16.92
N TRP A 9 -10.53 21.23 -15.83
CA TRP A 9 -10.22 21.68 -14.46
C TRP A 9 -8.75 21.45 -14.08
N GLY A 10 -7.92 20.93 -15.00
CA GLY A 10 -6.50 20.72 -14.75
C GLY A 10 -6.22 19.90 -13.46
N VAL A 11 -5.31 20.42 -12.64
CA VAL A 11 -4.90 19.76 -11.37
C VAL A 11 -6.06 19.64 -10.37
N SER A 12 -6.92 20.66 -10.29
CA SER A 12 -8.11 20.63 -9.42
C SER A 12 -9.08 19.51 -9.81
N GLY A 13 -9.22 19.24 -11.12
CA GLY A 13 -10.04 18.13 -11.61
C GLY A 13 -9.53 16.75 -11.16
N VAL A 14 -8.21 16.56 -11.14
CA VAL A 14 -7.59 15.32 -10.60
C VAL A 14 -7.85 15.18 -9.11
N ALA A 15 -7.69 16.26 -8.35
CA ALA A 15 -7.92 16.26 -6.90
C ALA A 15 -9.38 15.89 -6.56
N TRP A 16 -10.35 16.51 -7.23
CA TRP A 16 -11.78 16.22 -7.04
C TRP A 16 -12.14 14.79 -7.45
N ALA A 17 -11.61 14.31 -8.57
CA ALA A 17 -11.82 12.93 -9.02
C ALA A 17 -11.32 11.91 -7.97
N THR A 18 -10.13 12.16 -7.43
CA THR A 18 -9.53 11.32 -6.38
C THR A 18 -10.35 11.37 -5.09
N PHE A 19 -10.77 12.57 -4.67
CA PHE A 19 -11.59 12.76 -3.47
C PHE A 19 -12.93 12.01 -3.57
N ILE A 20 -13.64 12.15 -4.70
CA ILE A 20 -14.91 11.45 -4.92
C ILE A 20 -14.70 9.93 -4.96
N ALA A 21 -13.68 9.45 -5.67
CA ALA A 21 -13.38 8.01 -5.76
C ALA A 21 -13.07 7.41 -4.39
N GLN A 22 -12.26 8.09 -3.57
CA GLN A 22 -11.95 7.66 -2.21
C GLN A 22 -13.18 7.72 -1.30
N GLY A 23 -13.99 8.76 -1.43
CA GLY A 23 -15.24 8.92 -0.66
C GLY A 23 -16.23 7.79 -0.95
N VAL A 24 -16.46 7.48 -2.23
CA VAL A 24 -17.33 6.35 -2.63
C VAL A 24 -16.78 5.02 -2.11
N SER A 25 -15.47 4.79 -2.26
CA SER A 25 -14.81 3.57 -1.76
C SER A 25 -14.95 3.44 -0.25
N ALA A 26 -14.77 4.53 0.50
CA ALA A 26 -14.92 4.55 1.95
C ALA A 26 -16.36 4.23 2.39
N VAL A 27 -17.36 4.82 1.73
CA VAL A 27 -18.78 4.53 2.02
C VAL A 27 -19.11 3.07 1.73
N LEU A 28 -18.70 2.55 0.58
CA LEU A 28 -18.93 1.14 0.22
C LEU A 28 -18.26 0.18 1.20
N ALA A 29 -17.02 0.47 1.59
CA ALA A 29 -16.29 -0.30 2.60
C ALA A 29 -17.01 -0.29 3.95
N LEU A 30 -17.48 0.88 4.40
CA LEU A 30 -18.20 1.04 5.65
C LEU A 30 -19.53 0.28 5.64
N VAL A 31 -20.34 0.42 4.59
CA VAL A 31 -21.61 -0.31 4.43
C VAL A 31 -21.38 -1.82 4.45
N THR A 32 -20.37 -2.29 3.71
CA THR A 32 -20.02 -3.72 3.69
C THR A 32 -19.55 -4.21 5.05
N LEU A 33 -18.72 -3.42 5.74
CA LEU A 33 -18.23 -3.74 7.08
C LEU A 33 -19.38 -3.82 8.09
N LEU A 34 -20.24 -2.80 8.13
CA LEU A 34 -21.39 -2.77 9.04
C LEU A 34 -22.34 -3.94 8.78
N GLY A 35 -22.64 -4.24 7.51
CA GLY A 35 -23.47 -5.39 7.15
C GLY A 35 -22.86 -6.74 7.55
N ARG A 36 -21.53 -6.88 7.54
CA ARG A 36 -20.85 -8.07 8.05
C ARG A 36 -20.83 -8.12 9.57
N LEU A 37 -20.54 -7.00 10.23
CA LEU A 37 -20.53 -6.92 11.70
C LEU A 37 -21.88 -7.26 12.32
N GLN A 38 -22.99 -6.82 11.71
CA GLN A 38 -24.35 -7.16 12.17
C GLN A 38 -24.60 -8.68 12.21
N LYS A 39 -23.98 -9.45 11.31
CA LYS A 39 -24.10 -10.92 11.29
C LYS A 39 -23.32 -11.58 12.44
N PHE A 40 -22.31 -10.92 12.97
CA PHE A 40 -21.46 -11.42 14.06
C PHE A 40 -21.79 -10.73 15.40
N ALA A 41 -22.63 -9.69 15.39
CA ALA A 41 -23.04 -9.00 16.61
C ALA A 41 -23.80 -9.95 17.52
N GLY A 42 -23.14 -10.39 18.58
CA GLY A 42 -23.79 -11.11 19.68
C GLY A 42 -24.81 -10.21 20.39
N LYS A 43 -25.73 -10.81 21.13
CA LYS A 43 -26.75 -10.08 21.92
C LYS A 43 -26.16 -9.33 23.13
N GLU A 44 -24.87 -9.50 23.41
CA GLU A 44 -24.20 -8.83 24.53
C GLU A 44 -23.85 -7.39 24.18
N LYS A 45 -24.19 -6.47 25.08
CA LYS A 45 -23.79 -5.05 24.98
C LYS A 45 -22.28 -4.96 25.16
N GLN A 46 -21.57 -4.75 24.07
CA GLN A 46 -20.13 -4.50 24.08
C GLN A 46 -19.86 -3.08 24.62
N PRO A 47 -18.87 -2.90 25.50
CA PRO A 47 -18.48 -1.57 25.93
C PRO A 47 -17.96 -0.75 24.74
N TRP A 48 -18.32 0.52 24.71
CA TRP A 48 -17.90 1.46 23.64
C TRP A 48 -16.38 1.62 23.56
N PHE A 49 -15.66 1.37 24.65
CA PHE A 49 -14.22 1.45 24.74
C PHE A 49 -13.66 0.41 25.72
N ASP A 50 -12.79 -0.44 25.21
CA ASP A 50 -12.04 -1.42 26.00
C ASP A 50 -10.58 -0.99 26.09
N LYS A 51 -10.13 -0.60 27.29
CA LYS A 51 -8.75 -0.17 27.55
C LYS A 51 -7.71 -1.25 27.24
N LYS A 52 -8.04 -2.51 27.47
CA LYS A 52 -7.14 -3.64 27.25
C LYS A 52 -6.93 -3.85 25.74
N LEU A 53 -8.02 -3.86 24.99
CA LEU A 53 -7.99 -3.97 23.52
C LEU A 53 -7.26 -2.77 22.90
N PHE A 54 -7.53 -1.57 23.38
CA PHE A 54 -6.85 -0.36 22.95
C PHE A 54 -5.33 -0.43 23.19
N ALA A 55 -4.90 -0.87 24.38
CA ALA A 55 -3.48 -1.04 24.70
C ALA A 55 -2.80 -2.06 23.77
N GLN A 56 -3.46 -3.17 23.46
CA GLN A 56 -2.96 -4.16 22.51
C GLN A 56 -2.82 -3.59 21.09
N ILE A 57 -3.79 -2.81 20.65
CA ILE A 57 -3.72 -2.13 19.34
C ILE A 57 -2.56 -1.12 19.32
N MET A 58 -2.41 -0.31 20.37
CA MET A 58 -1.33 0.67 20.47
C MET A 58 0.05 0.03 20.52
N ALA A 59 0.20 -1.11 21.19
CA ALA A 59 1.46 -1.85 21.24
C ALA A 59 1.97 -2.28 19.84
N ILE A 60 1.06 -2.48 18.89
CA ILE A 60 1.41 -2.80 17.50
C ILE A 60 1.49 -1.52 16.65
N ALA A 61 0.58 -0.59 16.86
CA ALA A 61 0.48 0.62 16.06
C ALA A 61 1.68 1.57 16.26
N ILE A 62 2.13 1.78 17.51
CA ILE A 62 3.23 2.70 17.80
C ILE A 62 4.54 2.30 17.09
N PRO A 63 5.04 1.06 17.19
CA PRO A 63 6.23 0.65 16.44
C PRO A 63 6.05 0.78 14.93
N SER A 64 4.86 0.47 14.40
CA SER A 64 4.57 0.58 12.97
C SER A 64 4.57 2.04 12.49
N ILE A 65 4.03 2.96 13.28
CA ILE A 65 4.04 4.40 13.00
C ILE A 65 5.48 4.92 13.00
N LEU A 66 6.28 4.55 14.01
CA LEU A 66 7.68 4.95 14.08
C LEU A 66 8.47 4.44 12.88
N GLN A 67 8.31 3.17 12.52
CA GLN A 67 8.94 2.58 11.34
C GLN A 67 8.57 3.35 10.06
N GLN A 68 7.30 3.63 9.85
CA GLN A 68 6.83 4.36 8.67
C GLN A 68 7.33 5.81 8.65
N SER A 69 7.40 6.45 9.81
CA SER A 69 7.92 7.81 9.95
C SER A 69 9.39 7.89 9.59
N VAL A 70 10.20 6.95 10.06
CA VAL A 70 11.65 6.88 9.72
C VAL A 70 11.85 6.69 8.22
N LEU A 71 11.08 5.80 7.59
CA LEU A 71 11.13 5.61 6.13
C LEU A 71 10.74 6.87 5.37
N SER A 72 9.70 7.58 5.81
CA SER A 72 9.23 8.82 5.18
C SER A 72 10.27 9.94 5.31
N VAL A 73 10.86 10.10 6.48
CA VAL A 73 11.95 11.06 6.71
C VAL A 73 13.16 10.72 5.85
N GLY A 74 13.55 9.44 5.78
CA GLY A 74 14.62 8.97 4.89
C GLY A 74 14.38 9.34 3.42
N ASN A 75 13.17 9.14 2.93
CA ASN A 75 12.79 9.51 1.57
C ASN A 75 12.87 11.04 1.33
N LEU A 76 12.52 11.87 2.32
CA LEU A 76 12.67 13.33 2.21
C LEU A 76 14.15 13.74 2.10
N PHE A 77 15.04 13.12 2.89
CA PHE A 77 16.48 13.37 2.76
C PHE A 77 17.01 12.99 1.38
N VAL A 78 16.67 11.81 0.88
CA VAL A 78 17.06 11.36 -0.45
C VAL A 78 16.53 12.32 -1.52
N GLN A 79 15.27 12.73 -1.43
CA GLN A 79 14.68 13.70 -2.36
C GLN A 79 15.40 15.05 -2.31
N GLY A 80 15.80 15.52 -1.12
CA GLY A 80 16.60 16.74 -0.94
C GLY A 80 17.94 16.66 -1.65
N ILE A 81 18.64 15.53 -1.56
CA ILE A 81 19.91 15.30 -2.24
C ILE A 81 19.70 15.25 -3.76
N VAL A 82 18.69 14.50 -4.22
CA VAL A 82 18.40 14.35 -5.66
C VAL A 82 18.07 15.68 -6.32
N ASN A 83 17.39 16.57 -5.63
CA ASN A 83 17.04 17.90 -6.14
C ASN A 83 18.26 18.79 -6.44
N GLN A 84 19.43 18.48 -5.87
CA GLN A 84 20.66 19.24 -6.12
C GLN A 84 21.31 18.89 -7.49
N PHE A 85 20.92 17.78 -8.10
CA PHE A 85 21.52 17.31 -9.36
C PHE A 85 20.81 17.83 -10.63
N GLY A 86 19.82 18.71 -10.48
CA GLY A 86 19.09 19.33 -11.58
C GLY A 86 17.87 18.52 -12.07
N SER A 87 17.09 19.16 -12.94
CA SER A 87 15.76 18.70 -13.35
C SER A 87 15.78 17.33 -14.06
N ALA A 88 16.77 17.07 -14.89
CA ALA A 88 16.90 15.81 -15.62
C ALA A 88 17.07 14.60 -14.68
N VAL A 89 17.88 14.76 -13.63
CA VAL A 89 18.08 13.70 -12.62
C VAL A 89 16.83 13.51 -11.78
N VAL A 90 16.15 14.61 -11.39
CA VAL A 90 14.88 14.56 -10.66
C VAL A 90 13.80 13.84 -11.46
N ALA A 91 13.70 14.11 -12.76
CA ALA A 91 12.72 13.44 -13.63
C ALA A 91 12.99 11.93 -13.73
N GLY A 92 14.25 11.54 -13.98
CA GLY A 92 14.65 10.12 -14.01
C GLY A 92 14.39 9.40 -12.69
N TYR A 93 14.76 10.03 -11.58
CA TYR A 93 14.53 9.51 -10.23
C TYR A 93 13.03 9.34 -9.93
N SER A 94 12.22 10.34 -10.30
CA SER A 94 10.75 10.28 -10.11
C SER A 94 10.11 9.14 -10.90
N GLY A 95 10.58 8.90 -12.13
CA GLY A 95 10.17 7.75 -12.93
C GLY A 95 10.54 6.41 -12.28
N ALA A 96 11.80 6.29 -11.84
CA ALA A 96 12.28 5.09 -11.17
C ALA A 96 11.51 4.80 -9.87
N ILE A 97 11.21 5.82 -9.05
CA ILE A 97 10.39 5.67 -7.83
C ILE A 97 8.99 5.16 -8.17
N LYS A 98 8.33 5.68 -9.20
CA LYS A 98 6.98 5.24 -9.57
C LYS A 98 6.96 3.75 -9.91
N LEU A 99 7.94 3.27 -10.66
CA LEU A 99 8.08 1.85 -11.00
C LEU A 99 8.37 1.01 -9.75
N ASN A 100 9.30 1.46 -8.92
CA ASN A 100 9.63 0.79 -7.66
C ASN A 100 8.43 0.72 -6.70
N THR A 101 7.65 1.81 -6.59
CA THR A 101 6.43 1.85 -5.77
C THR A 101 5.40 0.84 -6.26
N PHE A 102 5.27 0.65 -7.58
CA PHE A 102 4.38 -0.36 -8.13
C PHE A 102 4.79 -1.78 -7.69
N ALA A 103 6.07 -2.12 -7.78
CA ALA A 103 6.59 -3.40 -7.31
C ALA A 103 6.40 -3.58 -5.79
N ILE A 104 6.75 -2.56 -5.00
CA ILE A 104 6.59 -2.58 -3.54
C ILE A 104 5.13 -2.81 -3.14
N ASN A 105 4.16 -2.16 -3.78
CA ASN A 105 2.74 -2.32 -3.47
C ASN A 105 2.26 -3.77 -3.64
N ILE A 106 2.79 -4.50 -4.61
CA ILE A 106 2.46 -5.93 -4.80
C ILE A 106 2.95 -6.74 -3.60
N PHE A 107 4.20 -6.54 -3.15
CA PHE A 107 4.74 -7.26 -2.00
C PHE A 107 4.04 -6.88 -0.70
N MET A 108 3.70 -5.60 -0.50
CA MET A 108 2.92 -5.14 0.65
C MET A 108 1.54 -5.78 0.69
N THR A 109 0.89 -5.94 -0.48
CA THR A 109 -0.40 -6.62 -0.59
C THR A 109 -0.29 -8.10 -0.25
N LEU A 110 0.73 -8.79 -0.74
CA LEU A 110 1.00 -10.19 -0.38
C LEU A 110 1.24 -10.35 1.13
N GLY A 111 2.00 -9.46 1.74
CA GLY A 111 2.21 -9.43 3.18
C GLY A 111 0.90 -9.24 3.97
N SER A 112 0.04 -8.33 3.53
CA SER A 112 -1.28 -8.10 4.13
C SER A 112 -2.21 -9.31 3.98
N CYS A 113 -2.18 -9.99 2.82
CA CYS A 113 -2.93 -11.23 2.61
C CYS A 113 -2.46 -12.34 3.55
N LEU A 114 -1.14 -12.50 3.71
CA LEU A 114 -0.56 -13.50 4.60
C LEU A 114 -0.89 -13.21 6.08
N SER A 115 -0.86 -11.95 6.47
CA SER A 115 -1.26 -11.51 7.81
C SER A 115 -2.74 -11.84 8.08
N SER A 116 -3.64 -11.50 7.14
CA SER A 116 -5.06 -11.84 7.21
C SER A 116 -5.30 -13.35 7.28
N TYR A 117 -4.61 -14.12 6.45
CA TYR A 117 -4.67 -15.58 6.46
C TYR A 117 -4.27 -16.15 7.82
N THR A 118 -3.15 -15.66 8.36
CA THR A 118 -2.65 -16.07 9.68
C THR A 118 -3.64 -15.76 10.78
N ALA A 119 -4.17 -14.53 10.81
CA ALA A 119 -5.14 -14.10 11.81
C ALA A 119 -6.42 -14.96 11.77
N GLN A 120 -6.95 -15.25 10.56
CA GLN A 120 -8.13 -16.09 10.40
C GLN A 120 -7.90 -17.54 10.88
N ASN A 121 -6.72 -18.12 10.59
CA ASN A 121 -6.42 -19.48 11.04
C ASN A 121 -6.18 -19.55 12.55
N ILE A 122 -5.59 -18.53 13.15
CA ILE A 122 -5.47 -18.42 14.60
C ILE A 122 -6.85 -18.34 15.25
N GLY A 123 -7.72 -17.46 14.73
CA GLY A 123 -9.09 -17.29 15.22
C GLY A 123 -9.94 -18.56 15.08
N ALA A 124 -9.70 -19.35 14.03
CA ALA A 124 -10.36 -20.64 13.80
C ALA A 124 -9.73 -21.81 14.57
N GLY A 125 -8.66 -21.60 15.34
CA GLY A 125 -7.93 -22.66 16.05
C GLY A 125 -7.08 -23.57 15.18
N LYS A 126 -6.94 -23.28 13.87
CA LYS A 126 -6.25 -24.12 12.87
C LYS A 126 -4.80 -23.69 12.67
N LYS A 127 -4.03 -23.69 13.75
CA LYS A 127 -2.63 -23.21 13.76
C LYS A 127 -1.70 -24.03 12.84
N GLU A 128 -2.01 -25.29 12.62
CA GLU A 128 -1.27 -26.22 11.75
C GLU A 128 -1.25 -25.76 10.27
N ARG A 129 -2.18 -24.90 9.85
CA ARG A 129 -2.22 -24.33 8.50
C ARG A 129 -1.27 -23.15 8.28
N ILE A 130 -0.84 -22.50 9.35
CA ILE A 130 -0.02 -21.28 9.26
C ILE A 130 1.30 -21.51 8.54
N PRO A 131 2.09 -22.57 8.85
CA PRO A 131 3.35 -22.83 8.13
C PRO A 131 3.17 -23.08 6.64
N LEU A 132 2.08 -23.74 6.26
CA LEU A 132 1.76 -23.99 4.85
C LEU A 132 1.44 -22.67 4.12
N GLY A 133 0.61 -21.83 4.73
CA GLY A 133 0.29 -20.50 4.19
C GLY A 133 1.52 -19.62 4.04
N PHE A 134 2.41 -19.63 5.04
CA PHE A 134 3.66 -18.88 4.99
C PHE A 134 4.57 -19.35 3.83
N ARG A 135 4.78 -20.65 3.69
CA ARG A 135 5.56 -21.22 2.56
C ARG A 135 4.95 -20.89 1.21
N THR A 136 3.62 -20.94 1.09
CA THR A 136 2.92 -20.55 -0.13
C THR A 136 3.07 -19.07 -0.43
N GLY A 137 2.96 -18.20 0.59
CA GLY A 137 3.18 -16.77 0.47
C GLY A 137 4.60 -16.45 0.02
N LEU A 138 5.63 -17.11 0.56
CA LEU A 138 7.01 -16.94 0.12
C LEU A 138 7.18 -17.31 -1.35
N LYS A 139 6.69 -18.49 -1.78
CA LYS A 139 6.77 -18.93 -3.18
C LYS A 139 6.06 -17.96 -4.13
N LEU A 140 4.90 -17.42 -3.73
CA LEU A 140 4.19 -16.42 -4.51
C LEU A 140 4.99 -15.10 -4.59
N SER A 141 5.65 -14.70 -3.50
CA SER A 141 6.51 -13.52 -3.50
C SER A 141 7.71 -13.70 -4.43
N GLU A 142 8.37 -14.86 -4.40
CA GLU A 142 9.47 -15.18 -5.29
C GLU A 142 9.02 -15.20 -6.75
N LEU A 143 7.90 -15.87 -7.03
CA LEU A 143 7.35 -15.97 -8.39
C LEU A 143 6.94 -14.60 -8.95
N THR A 144 6.42 -13.71 -8.12
CA THR A 144 6.09 -12.33 -8.51
C THR A 144 7.33 -11.44 -8.61
N ALA A 145 8.38 -11.69 -7.83
CA ALA A 145 9.63 -10.93 -7.90
C ALA A 145 10.37 -11.17 -9.22
N LEU A 146 10.42 -12.40 -9.70
CA LEU A 146 11.16 -12.79 -10.91
C LEU A 146 10.83 -11.94 -12.15
N PRO A 147 9.55 -11.73 -12.54
CA PRO A 147 9.21 -10.86 -13.67
C PRO A 147 9.72 -9.43 -13.48
N PHE A 148 9.64 -8.86 -12.26
CA PHE A 148 10.14 -7.52 -11.98
C PHE A 148 11.66 -7.43 -12.11
N VAL A 149 12.38 -8.40 -11.59
CA VAL A 149 13.84 -8.46 -11.71
C VAL A 149 14.23 -8.53 -13.19
N ILE A 150 13.60 -9.40 -13.97
CA ILE A 150 13.86 -9.54 -15.41
C ILE A 150 13.52 -8.23 -16.14
N LEU A 151 12.39 -7.60 -15.82
CA LEU A 151 11.94 -6.36 -16.43
C LEU A 151 12.90 -5.21 -16.11
N TYR A 152 13.39 -5.11 -14.88
CA TYR A 152 14.40 -4.12 -14.49
C TYR A 152 15.74 -4.35 -15.20
N PHE A 153 16.19 -5.61 -15.36
CA PHE A 153 17.44 -5.91 -16.06
C PHE A 153 17.35 -5.60 -17.56
N ILE A 154 16.26 -5.99 -18.21
CA ILE A 154 16.09 -5.81 -19.67
C ILE A 154 15.80 -4.35 -20.02
N PHE A 155 14.92 -3.69 -19.27
CA PHE A 155 14.40 -2.36 -19.60
C PHE A 155 15.05 -1.22 -18.82
N SER A 156 16.04 -1.49 -17.96
CA SER A 156 16.68 -0.44 -17.14
C SER A 156 17.19 0.74 -17.99
N ARG A 157 17.78 0.46 -19.15
CA ARG A 157 18.32 1.46 -20.07
C ARG A 157 17.20 2.29 -20.72
N GLN A 158 16.17 1.65 -21.25
CA GLN A 158 15.02 2.32 -21.86
C GLN A 158 14.20 3.11 -20.83
N MET A 159 14.06 2.60 -19.61
CA MET A 159 13.40 3.32 -18.52
C MET A 159 14.12 4.61 -18.14
N MET A 160 15.46 4.62 -18.18
CA MET A 160 16.23 5.83 -17.94
C MET A 160 16.19 6.82 -19.12
N GLU A 161 16.07 6.34 -20.35
CA GLU A 161 15.93 7.19 -21.55
C GLU A 161 14.57 7.87 -21.62
N ILE A 162 13.48 7.20 -21.20
CA ILE A 162 12.14 7.81 -21.12
C ILE A 162 12.14 8.97 -20.11
N GLY A 163 12.90 8.87 -19.01
CA GLY A 163 13.05 9.97 -18.06
C GLY A 163 13.80 11.19 -18.65
N ARG A 164 14.67 10.99 -19.65
CA ARG A 164 15.38 12.08 -20.33
C ARG A 164 14.58 12.72 -21.48
N ALA A 165 13.65 11.99 -22.08
CA ALA A 165 12.90 12.48 -23.25
C ALA A 165 11.79 13.48 -22.90
N HIS A 166 11.51 13.72 -21.62
CA HIS A 166 10.51 14.67 -21.14
C HIS A 166 11.11 15.90 -20.45
N VAL A 167 12.41 16.17 -20.66
CA VAL A 167 13.12 17.40 -20.28
C VAL A 167 13.62 18.09 -21.55
#